data_055566d11841facf2288f9c8b41ccdb3
#
_entry.id   055566d11841facf2288f9c8b41ccdb3
#
_cell.length_a   1.000
_cell.length_b   1.000
_cell.length_c   1.000
_cell.angle_alpha   90.00
_cell.angle_beta   90.00
_cell.angle_gamma   90.00
#
_symmetry.space_group_name_H-M   'P 1'
#
loop_
_entity.id
_entity.type
_entity.pdbx_description
1 polymer ?
#
loop_
_entity_poly.entity_id
_entity_poly.type
_entity_poly.pdbx_seq_one_letter_code
_entity_poly.pdbx_strand_id
1 'polypeptide(L)'
;MLRSRLILAAALTLFAAPAAAQDAPRWSFAIHGGAGVIERDSLTPEQDAAYRAALHRALGAGQTVLAAGGSAMDAVQAAIEIMEDDPLFNAGRGAVFTAAGRNELDAAVMDGKSLMAG
;
A
#
# COMPACT_ATOMS: atom_id res chain seq x y z
N MET A 1 -23.11 55.36 53.28
CA MET A 1 -22.93 55.33 51.78
C MET A 1 -22.17 54.08 51.40
N LEU A 2 -22.92 53.03 51.04
CA LEU A 2 -22.36 51.67 50.75
C LEU A 2 -22.27 51.52 49.24
N ARG A 3 -21.07 51.48 48.71
CA ARG A 3 -20.86 51.29 47.27
C ARG A 3 -20.76 49.75 46.96
N SER A 4 -21.85 49.18 46.44
CA SER A 4 -21.90 47.85 45.90
C SER A 4 -21.02 47.76 44.63
N ARG A 5 -19.99 46.88 44.64
CA ARG A 5 -19.23 46.50 43.47
C ARG A 5 -19.83 45.22 42.94
N LEU A 6 -20.53 45.28 41.79
CA LEU A 6 -20.92 44.14 41.02
C LEU A 6 -19.67 43.58 40.35
N ILE A 7 -19.31 42.36 40.68
CA ILE A 7 -18.30 41.58 39.97
C ILE A 7 -19.05 40.74 38.91
N LEU A 8 -18.89 41.11 37.66
CA LEU A 8 -19.40 40.37 36.51
C LEU A 8 -18.44 39.22 36.21
N ALA A 9 -18.79 38.01 36.61
CA ALA A 9 -18.04 36.81 36.26
C ALA A 9 -18.44 36.35 34.84
N ALA A 10 -17.59 36.59 33.85
CA ALA A 10 -17.75 36.07 32.53
C ALA A 10 -17.35 34.59 32.54
N ALA A 11 -18.30 33.68 32.43
CA ALA A 11 -18.06 32.25 32.24
C ALA A 11 -17.68 32.00 30.79
N LEU A 12 -16.38 31.72 30.54
CA LEU A 12 -15.86 31.32 29.26
C LEU A 12 -16.14 29.82 29.07
N THR A 13 -17.23 29.48 28.39
CA THR A 13 -17.51 28.08 27.99
C THR A 13 -16.61 27.71 26.83
N LEU A 14 -15.54 26.94 27.10
CA LEU A 14 -14.76 26.27 26.06
C LEU A 14 -15.65 25.18 25.43
N PHE A 15 -16.13 25.42 24.22
CA PHE A 15 -16.67 24.37 23.39
C PHE A 15 -15.48 23.51 22.86
N ALA A 16 -15.21 22.40 23.53
CA ALA A 16 -14.37 21.35 22.97
C ALA A 16 -15.14 20.74 21.80
N ALA A 17 -14.74 21.08 20.56
CA ALA A 17 -15.22 20.37 19.39
C ALA A 17 -14.78 18.90 19.53
N PRO A 18 -15.67 17.91 19.31
CA PRO A 18 -15.26 16.53 19.28
C PRO A 18 -14.21 16.38 18.18
N ALA A 19 -12.99 15.97 18.54
CA ALA A 19 -12.02 15.50 17.57
C ALA A 19 -12.66 14.31 16.88
N ALA A 20 -13.06 14.48 15.62
CA ALA A 20 -13.49 13.36 14.81
C ALA A 20 -12.31 12.38 14.77
N ALA A 21 -12.44 11.26 15.44
CA ALA A 21 -11.52 10.16 15.28
C ALA A 21 -11.57 9.81 13.79
N GLN A 22 -10.47 10.08 13.08
CA GLN A 22 -10.33 9.61 11.72
C GLN A 22 -10.38 8.09 11.82
N ASP A 23 -11.44 7.48 11.30
CA ASP A 23 -11.53 6.03 11.22
C ASP A 23 -10.28 5.53 10.50
N ALA A 24 -9.46 4.76 11.21
CA ALA A 24 -8.30 4.13 10.61
C ALA A 24 -8.79 3.28 9.41
N PRO A 25 -8.05 3.23 8.31
CA PRO A 25 -8.45 2.46 7.15
C PRO A 25 -8.70 1.01 7.57
N ARG A 26 -9.87 0.47 7.17
CA ARG A 26 -10.31 -0.89 7.53
C ARG A 26 -9.66 -1.98 6.70
N TRP A 27 -8.51 -1.72 6.09
CA TRP A 27 -7.80 -2.64 5.24
C TRP A 27 -6.32 -2.67 5.57
N SER A 28 -5.69 -3.76 5.23
CA SER A 28 -4.24 -3.91 5.21
C SER A 28 -3.82 -4.43 3.84
N PHE A 29 -2.67 -3.99 3.37
CA PHE A 29 -2.15 -4.39 2.08
C PHE A 29 -0.67 -4.73 2.21
N ALA A 30 -0.28 -5.87 1.68
CA ALA A 30 1.10 -6.32 1.64
C ALA A 30 1.41 -6.89 0.27
N ILE A 31 2.65 -6.74 -0.17
CA ILE A 31 3.15 -7.32 -1.41
C ILE A 31 4.42 -8.11 -1.14
N HIS A 32 4.73 -9.05 -2.02
CA HIS A 32 5.96 -9.81 -2.02
C HIS A 32 6.64 -9.68 -3.39
N GLY A 33 7.89 -9.28 -3.42
CA GLY A 33 8.63 -8.98 -4.65
C GLY A 33 9.27 -10.19 -5.33
N GLY A 34 9.00 -11.40 -4.86
CA GLY A 34 9.57 -12.63 -5.41
C GLY A 34 10.42 -13.41 -4.41
N ALA A 35 10.75 -14.66 -4.76
CA ALA A 35 11.48 -15.61 -3.93
C ALA A 35 12.90 -15.91 -4.46
N GLY A 36 13.43 -15.09 -5.37
CA GLY A 36 14.81 -15.23 -5.86
C GLY A 36 15.81 -15.02 -4.73
N VAL A 37 16.95 -15.74 -4.83
CA VAL A 37 18.04 -15.57 -3.89
C VAL A 37 18.77 -14.28 -4.25
N ILE A 38 18.34 -13.18 -3.64
CA ILE A 38 19.07 -11.92 -3.67
C ILE A 38 19.76 -11.78 -2.33
N GLU A 39 21.03 -12.18 -2.29
CA GLU A 39 21.88 -11.94 -1.12
C GLU A 39 21.99 -10.41 -0.94
N ARG A 40 21.55 -9.91 0.21
CA ARG A 40 21.57 -8.46 0.49
C ARG A 40 22.94 -7.85 0.27
N ASP A 41 23.99 -8.59 0.65
CA ASP A 41 25.38 -8.15 0.56
C ASP A 41 25.93 -8.18 -0.88
N SER A 42 25.19 -8.76 -1.83
CA SER A 42 25.52 -8.77 -3.26
C SER A 42 24.94 -7.60 -4.06
N LEU A 43 24.03 -6.85 -3.46
CA LEU A 43 23.40 -5.70 -4.10
C LEU A 43 24.30 -4.47 -3.94
N THR A 44 24.45 -3.70 -5.03
CA THR A 44 24.95 -2.34 -4.88
C THR A 44 23.91 -1.45 -4.20
N PRO A 45 24.31 -0.31 -3.59
CA PRO A 45 23.35 0.64 -3.02
C PRO A 45 22.31 1.12 -4.05
N GLU A 46 22.71 1.28 -5.30
CA GLU A 46 21.83 1.70 -6.40
C GLU A 46 20.80 0.62 -6.75
N GLN A 47 21.23 -0.65 -6.75
CA GLN A 47 20.33 -1.78 -6.97
C GLN A 47 19.31 -1.93 -5.82
N ASP A 48 19.76 -1.86 -4.56
CA ASP A 48 18.85 -1.89 -3.40
C ASP A 48 17.84 -0.74 -3.47
N ALA A 49 18.28 0.46 -3.80
CA ALA A 49 17.41 1.62 -3.95
C ALA A 49 16.39 1.41 -5.08
N ALA A 50 16.79 0.83 -6.22
CA ALA A 50 15.91 0.55 -7.34
C ALA A 50 14.82 -0.47 -6.96
N TYR A 51 15.18 -1.59 -6.31
CA TYR A 51 14.21 -2.58 -5.84
C TYR A 51 13.22 -1.98 -4.84
N ARG A 52 13.69 -1.19 -3.88
CA ARG A 52 12.81 -0.52 -2.91
C ARG A 52 11.85 0.45 -3.58
N ALA A 53 12.35 1.25 -4.52
CA ALA A 53 11.53 2.19 -5.27
C ALA A 53 10.45 1.47 -6.10
N ALA A 54 10.79 0.35 -6.74
CA ALA A 54 9.85 -0.47 -7.49
C ALA A 54 8.75 -1.07 -6.60
N LEU A 55 9.13 -1.64 -5.46
CA LEU A 55 8.18 -2.17 -4.46
C LEU A 55 7.28 -1.07 -3.91
N HIS A 56 7.82 0.11 -3.63
CA HIS A 56 7.01 1.26 -3.17
C HIS A 56 5.99 1.70 -4.21
N ARG A 57 6.35 1.71 -5.50
CA ARG A 57 5.39 2.02 -6.58
C ARG A 57 4.26 1.00 -6.64
N ALA A 58 4.59 -0.28 -6.62
CA ALA A 58 3.60 -1.36 -6.64
C ALA A 58 2.66 -1.31 -5.42
N LEU A 59 3.24 -1.15 -4.22
CA LEU A 59 2.47 -1.00 -2.98
C LEU A 59 1.54 0.22 -3.04
N GLY A 60 2.06 1.36 -3.50
CA GLY A 60 1.30 2.61 -3.64
C GLY A 60 0.13 2.50 -4.62
N ALA A 61 0.28 1.75 -5.72
CA ALA A 61 -0.80 1.52 -6.67
C ALA A 61 -1.99 0.79 -6.00
N GLY A 62 -1.73 -0.33 -5.31
CA GLY A 62 -2.77 -1.05 -4.58
C GLY A 62 -3.39 -0.24 -3.43
N GLN A 63 -2.58 0.51 -2.69
CA GLN A 63 -3.08 1.40 -1.63
C GLN A 63 -4.00 2.49 -2.17
N THR A 64 -3.70 3.04 -3.35
CA THR A 64 -4.54 4.05 -3.99
C THR A 64 -5.93 3.51 -4.31
N VAL A 65 -6.02 2.29 -4.81
CA VAL A 65 -7.29 1.61 -5.10
C VAL A 65 -8.10 1.43 -3.81
N LEU A 66 -7.49 0.90 -2.76
CA LEU A 66 -8.17 0.66 -1.48
C LEU A 66 -8.60 1.96 -0.79
N ALA A 67 -7.78 3.00 -0.84
CA ALA A 67 -8.10 4.31 -0.28
C ALA A 67 -9.29 4.98 -1.01
N ALA A 68 -9.46 4.70 -2.30
CA ALA A 68 -10.61 5.13 -3.09
C ALA A 68 -11.87 4.27 -2.89
N GLY A 69 -11.81 3.24 -2.04
CA GLY A 69 -12.93 2.31 -1.81
C GLY A 69 -13.05 1.19 -2.84
N GLY A 70 -12.01 0.96 -3.65
CA GLY A 70 -11.93 -0.14 -4.60
C GLY A 70 -11.82 -1.50 -3.92
N SER A 71 -11.98 -2.56 -4.71
CA SER A 71 -11.93 -3.93 -4.19
C SER A 71 -10.50 -4.38 -3.90
N ALA A 72 -10.37 -5.42 -3.04
CA ALA A 72 -9.08 -6.06 -2.79
C ALA A 72 -8.49 -6.67 -4.08
N MET A 73 -9.34 -7.21 -4.95
CA MET A 73 -8.94 -7.79 -6.24
C MET A 73 -8.33 -6.72 -7.15
N ASP A 74 -8.99 -5.56 -7.30
CA ASP A 74 -8.47 -4.46 -8.10
C ASP A 74 -7.14 -3.94 -7.54
N ALA A 75 -7.00 -3.90 -6.22
CA ALA A 75 -5.76 -3.47 -5.57
C ALA A 75 -4.60 -4.44 -5.82
N VAL A 76 -4.86 -5.76 -5.74
CA VAL A 76 -3.88 -6.80 -6.05
C VAL A 76 -3.47 -6.71 -7.51
N GLN A 77 -4.43 -6.60 -8.43
CA GLN A 77 -4.16 -6.46 -9.86
C GLN A 77 -3.29 -5.23 -10.13
N ALA A 78 -3.66 -4.06 -9.62
CA ALA A 78 -2.90 -2.82 -9.83
C ALA A 78 -1.45 -2.92 -9.34
N ALA A 79 -1.20 -3.61 -8.23
CA ALA A 79 0.15 -3.81 -7.71
C ALA A 79 0.96 -4.81 -8.57
N ILE A 80 0.33 -5.90 -9.01
CA ILE A 80 0.96 -6.94 -9.83
C ILE A 80 1.36 -6.36 -11.20
N GLU A 81 0.48 -5.61 -11.87
CA GLU A 81 0.77 -4.99 -13.17
C GLU A 81 2.00 -4.08 -13.12
N ILE A 82 2.20 -3.33 -12.02
CA ILE A 82 3.41 -2.52 -11.84
C ILE A 82 4.67 -3.40 -11.75
N MET A 83 4.59 -4.55 -11.08
CA MET A 83 5.73 -5.45 -10.96
C MET A 83 6.00 -6.20 -12.28
N GLU A 84 4.97 -6.58 -13.03
CA GLU A 84 5.11 -7.24 -14.33
C GLU A 84 5.69 -6.31 -15.39
N ASP A 85 5.42 -5.01 -15.31
CA ASP A 85 5.97 -4.01 -16.21
C ASP A 85 7.43 -3.60 -15.87
N ASP A 86 7.92 -3.98 -14.69
CA ASP A 86 9.27 -3.64 -14.23
C ASP A 86 10.25 -4.82 -14.40
N PRO A 87 11.31 -4.68 -15.23
CA PRO A 87 12.27 -5.77 -15.48
C PRO A 87 13.08 -6.18 -14.25
N LEU A 88 12.96 -5.53 -13.11
CA LEU A 88 13.59 -5.94 -11.86
C LEU A 88 12.96 -7.21 -11.26
N PHE A 89 11.72 -7.55 -11.64
CA PHE A 89 11.02 -8.73 -11.13
C PHE A 89 11.03 -9.86 -12.15
N ASN A 90 11.15 -11.10 -11.65
CA ASN A 90 10.99 -12.28 -12.50
C ASN A 90 9.50 -12.54 -12.79
N ALA A 91 8.89 -11.59 -13.48
CA ALA A 91 7.50 -11.61 -13.92
C ALA A 91 7.38 -10.73 -15.16
N GLY A 92 6.41 -10.96 -16.03
CA GLY A 92 6.15 -10.12 -17.19
C GLY A 92 7.41 -9.79 -17.99
N ARG A 93 7.80 -8.51 -18.02
CA ARG A 93 8.96 -8.01 -18.77
C ARG A 93 10.31 -8.49 -18.25
N GLY A 94 10.41 -8.81 -16.98
CA GLY A 94 11.63 -9.33 -16.36
C GLY A 94 11.69 -10.85 -16.27
N ALA A 95 10.72 -11.55 -16.85
CA ALA A 95 10.65 -13.01 -16.78
C ALA A 95 11.87 -13.68 -17.38
N VAL A 96 12.42 -14.66 -16.66
CA VAL A 96 13.55 -15.47 -17.15
C VAL A 96 13.14 -16.36 -18.31
N PHE A 97 14.11 -16.71 -19.14
CA PHE A 97 13.90 -17.65 -20.24
C PHE A 97 13.92 -19.09 -19.75
N THR A 98 13.04 -19.91 -20.30
CA THR A 98 13.13 -21.37 -20.20
C THR A 98 14.34 -21.88 -20.97
N ALA A 99 14.67 -23.16 -20.78
CA ALA A 99 15.72 -23.83 -21.55
C ALA A 99 15.47 -23.82 -23.08
N ALA A 100 14.20 -23.64 -23.49
CA ALA A 100 13.82 -23.51 -24.91
C ALA A 100 13.93 -22.07 -25.44
N GLY A 101 14.42 -21.11 -24.62
CA GLY A 101 14.56 -19.70 -25.00
C GLY A 101 13.23 -18.96 -25.13
N ARG A 102 12.22 -19.37 -24.38
CA ARG A 102 10.88 -18.72 -24.32
C ARG A 102 10.60 -18.27 -22.91
N ASN A 103 9.77 -17.24 -22.76
CA ASN A 103 9.17 -16.90 -21.47
C ASN A 103 7.88 -17.69 -21.32
N GLU A 104 7.70 -18.28 -20.16
CA GLU A 104 6.47 -18.93 -19.73
C GLU A 104 6.04 -18.26 -18.42
N LEU A 105 4.79 -17.87 -18.32
CA LEU A 105 4.25 -17.08 -17.25
C LEU A 105 2.98 -17.73 -16.73
N ASP A 106 2.84 -17.75 -15.41
CA ASP A 106 1.63 -18.18 -14.74
C ASP A 106 1.08 -17.03 -13.91
N ALA A 107 -0.23 -16.96 -13.81
CA ALA A 107 -0.91 -16.05 -12.92
C ALA A 107 -2.01 -16.79 -12.16
N ALA A 108 -2.19 -16.46 -10.90
CA ALA A 108 -3.30 -16.98 -10.10
C ALA A 108 -3.80 -15.88 -9.18
N VAL A 109 -5.10 -15.89 -8.93
CA VAL A 109 -5.75 -14.94 -8.04
C VAL A 109 -6.83 -15.66 -7.24
N MET A 110 -7.09 -15.18 -6.03
CA MET A 110 -8.14 -15.73 -5.17
C MET A 110 -8.97 -14.59 -4.56
N ASP A 111 -10.29 -14.69 -4.70
CA ASP A 111 -11.21 -13.84 -3.97
C ASP A 111 -11.44 -14.41 -2.56
N GLY A 112 -10.96 -13.71 -1.54
CA GLY A 112 -11.09 -14.13 -0.14
C GLY A 112 -12.53 -14.13 0.39
N LYS A 113 -13.48 -13.49 -0.30
CA LYS A 113 -14.89 -13.48 0.09
C LYS A 113 -15.63 -14.74 -0.37
N SER A 114 -15.43 -15.12 -1.62
CA SER A 114 -16.07 -16.29 -2.23
C SER A 114 -15.21 -17.55 -2.11
N LEU A 115 -13.93 -17.42 -1.82
CA LEU A 115 -12.89 -18.45 -1.83
C LEU A 115 -12.70 -19.07 -3.23
N MET A 116 -13.15 -18.41 -4.26
CA MET A 116 -12.90 -18.82 -5.64
C MET A 116 -11.49 -18.38 -6.07
N ALA A 117 -10.80 -19.28 -6.76
CA ALA A 117 -9.47 -19.07 -7.29
C ALA A 117 -9.41 -19.50 -8.77
N GLY A 118 -8.54 -18.84 -9.54
CA GLY A 118 -8.28 -19.15 -10.93
C GLY A 118 -6.96 -18.58 -11.40
#